data_31a6f09b78a3e8a6b67e217ffed8e6cb
#
_entry.id   31a6f09b78a3e8a6b67e217ffed8e6cb
#
_cell.length_a   1.000
_cell.length_b   1.000
_cell.length_c   1.000
_cell.angle_alpha   90.00
_cell.angle_beta   90.00
_cell.angle_gamma   90.00
#
_symmetry.space_group_name_H-M   'P 1'
#
loop_
_entity.id
_entity.type
_entity.pdbx_description
1 polymer ?
#
loop_
_entity_poly.entity_id
_entity_poly.type
_entity_poly.pdbx_seq_one_letter_code
_entity_poly.pdbx_strand_id
1 'polypeptide(L)'
;MAIWQFHIYFIPKKSLLNKYGQIPTELVMDTDGWSNYFQNYSLDTEPEFEDALTIHWWLDLNINLDSFLLLLNTFGDMQSWTQNADGLRSFGDTETNDISVCFDTTTKTVQEVSCRLDLRQLDKSFIDKVLSLATQFDCLLMDRKGNLFQPSAAALFDVLKLSNAKHFVGDPEQFLNDLSKGIIQPE
;
A
#
# COMPACT_ATOMS: atom_id res chain seq x y z
N MET A 1 3.00 11.12 -6.24
CA MET A 1 2.90 9.69 -6.55
C MET A 1 2.88 9.54 -8.06
N ALA A 2 3.62 8.56 -8.61
CA ALA A 2 3.67 8.38 -10.05
C ALA A 2 2.45 7.57 -10.52
N ILE A 3 1.75 8.07 -11.53
CA ILE A 3 0.50 7.49 -12.05
C ILE A 3 0.69 6.07 -12.64
N TRP A 4 1.92 5.70 -12.99
CA TRP A 4 2.27 4.37 -13.49
C TRP A 4 2.60 3.35 -12.39
N GLN A 5 2.56 3.75 -11.11
CA GLN A 5 2.81 2.87 -9.98
C GLN A 5 1.49 2.35 -9.40
N PHE A 6 1.43 1.04 -9.19
CA PHE A 6 0.32 0.40 -8.50
C PHE A 6 0.66 0.21 -7.02
N HIS A 7 -0.19 0.73 -6.16
CA HIS A 7 0.00 0.71 -4.71
C HIS A 7 -0.68 -0.52 -4.09
N ILE A 8 0.02 -1.17 -3.17
CA ILE A 8 -0.45 -2.36 -2.45
C ILE A 8 -0.20 -2.16 -0.95
N TYR A 9 -1.22 -2.45 -0.14
CA TYR A 9 -1.14 -2.53 1.30
C TYR A 9 -1.19 -3.99 1.76
N PHE A 10 -0.43 -4.31 2.82
CA PHE A 10 -0.41 -5.65 3.40
C PHE A 10 -1.33 -5.66 4.61
N ILE A 11 -2.42 -6.41 4.55
CA ILE A 11 -3.46 -6.45 5.58
C ILE A 11 -3.44 -7.81 6.27
N PRO A 12 -2.96 -7.91 7.55
CA PRO A 12 -2.93 -9.16 8.29
C PRO A 12 -4.34 -9.72 8.50
N LYS A 13 -4.57 -10.99 8.16
CA LYS A 13 -5.88 -11.64 8.36
C LYS A 13 -6.29 -11.69 9.82
N LYS A 14 -5.31 -11.78 10.75
CA LYS A 14 -5.57 -11.72 12.18
C LYS A 14 -6.29 -10.44 12.57
N SER A 15 -5.84 -9.29 12.06
CA SER A 15 -6.43 -7.98 12.37
C SER A 15 -7.83 -7.84 11.76
N LEU A 16 -8.05 -8.37 10.55
CA LEU A 16 -9.37 -8.43 9.95
C LEU A 16 -10.34 -9.26 10.80
N LEU A 17 -9.90 -10.43 11.24
CA LEU A 17 -10.71 -11.31 12.11
C LEU A 17 -11.01 -10.65 13.46
N ASN A 18 -10.02 -9.97 14.07
CA ASN A 18 -10.20 -9.26 15.33
C ASN A 18 -11.22 -8.13 15.18
N LYS A 19 -11.15 -7.35 14.08
CA LYS A 19 -12.02 -6.19 13.87
C LYS A 19 -13.44 -6.57 13.41
N TYR A 20 -13.56 -7.51 12.48
CA TYR A 20 -14.83 -7.81 11.79
C TYR A 20 -15.44 -9.17 12.16
N GLY A 21 -14.72 -10.04 12.89
CA GLY A 21 -15.13 -11.41 13.15
C GLY A 21 -15.09 -12.35 11.95
N GLN A 22 -14.80 -11.81 10.77
CA GLN A 22 -14.68 -12.52 9.48
C GLN A 22 -13.73 -11.77 8.56
N ILE A 23 -13.31 -12.41 7.48
CA ILE A 23 -12.51 -11.76 6.42
C ILE A 23 -13.47 -11.16 5.38
N PRO A 24 -13.55 -9.83 5.24
CA PRO A 24 -14.37 -9.19 4.21
C PRO A 24 -13.72 -9.35 2.82
N THR A 25 -14.47 -9.09 1.76
CA THR A 25 -13.96 -9.05 0.38
C THR A 25 -13.34 -7.71 0.02
N GLU A 26 -13.79 -6.65 0.68
CA GLU A 26 -13.33 -5.27 0.51
C GLU A 26 -13.38 -4.52 1.84
N LEU A 27 -12.57 -3.48 1.95
CA LEU A 27 -12.58 -2.54 3.07
C LEU A 27 -13.16 -1.21 2.63
N VAL A 28 -13.79 -0.51 3.56
CA VAL A 28 -14.39 0.81 3.30
C VAL A 28 -13.29 1.83 3.09
N MET A 29 -13.42 2.62 2.02
CA MET A 29 -12.60 3.78 1.70
C MET A 29 -13.46 5.04 1.81
N ASP A 30 -13.13 5.94 2.73
CA ASP A 30 -13.84 7.21 2.92
C ASP A 30 -13.27 8.30 2.01
N THR A 31 -13.69 8.27 0.72
CA THR A 31 -13.23 9.25 -0.27
C THR A 31 -13.60 10.69 0.08
N ASP A 32 -14.74 10.90 0.75
CA ASP A 32 -15.18 12.23 1.16
C ASP A 32 -14.36 12.70 2.37
N GLY A 33 -14.09 11.84 3.32
CA GLY A 33 -13.19 12.09 4.45
C GLY A 33 -11.80 12.49 3.98
N TRP A 34 -11.20 11.73 3.04
CA TRP A 34 -9.90 12.07 2.45
C TRP A 34 -9.92 13.39 1.68
N SER A 35 -10.98 13.66 0.89
CA SER A 35 -11.12 14.92 0.16
C SER A 35 -11.16 16.11 1.12
N ASN A 36 -11.95 16.02 2.18
CA ASN A 36 -12.03 17.04 3.21
C ASN A 36 -10.71 17.24 3.96
N TYR A 37 -10.05 16.14 4.32
CA TYR A 37 -8.75 16.16 4.99
C TYR A 37 -7.71 16.90 4.15
N PHE A 38 -7.55 16.55 2.86
CA PHE A 38 -6.57 17.22 1.99
C PHE A 38 -6.89 18.68 1.67
N GLN A 39 -8.18 19.07 1.66
CA GLN A 39 -8.57 20.48 1.50
C GLN A 39 -8.22 21.34 2.72
N ASN A 40 -8.22 20.74 3.91
CA ASN A 40 -7.95 21.42 5.18
C ASN A 40 -6.62 21.00 5.81
N TYR A 41 -5.74 20.34 5.04
CA TYR A 41 -4.50 19.75 5.54
C TYR A 41 -3.61 20.78 6.23
N SER A 42 -3.17 20.46 7.45
CA SER A 42 -2.05 21.09 8.12
C SER A 42 -1.03 20.01 8.53
N LEU A 43 0.25 20.36 8.58
CA LEU A 43 1.36 19.41 8.83
C LEU A 43 1.23 18.60 10.13
N ASP A 44 0.40 19.04 11.07
CA ASP A 44 0.27 18.45 12.41
C ASP A 44 -1.11 17.79 12.64
N THR A 45 -1.94 17.63 11.60
CA THR A 45 -3.25 16.98 11.74
C THR A 45 -3.24 15.58 11.19
N GLU A 46 -3.75 14.63 11.99
CA GLU A 46 -4.06 13.28 11.52
C GLU A 46 -5.53 13.19 11.04
N PRO A 47 -5.87 12.25 10.14
CA PRO A 47 -7.26 12.03 9.76
C PRO A 47 -8.12 11.67 10.98
N GLU A 48 -9.24 12.35 11.19
CA GLU A 48 -10.19 12.09 12.30
C GLU A 48 -11.30 11.08 11.94
N PHE A 49 -11.23 10.46 10.77
CA PHE A 49 -12.19 9.45 10.30
C PHE A 49 -11.53 8.08 10.21
N GLU A 50 -12.33 7.03 10.31
CA GLU A 50 -11.86 5.64 10.20
C GLU A 50 -12.14 5.09 8.80
N ASP A 51 -11.08 4.71 8.10
CA ASP A 51 -11.16 3.93 6.87
C ASP A 51 -10.01 2.91 6.78
N ALA A 52 -9.92 2.21 5.66
CA ALA A 52 -8.91 1.17 5.48
C ALA A 52 -7.46 1.69 5.58
N LEU A 53 -7.20 2.98 5.29
CA LEU A 53 -5.86 3.57 5.31
C LEU A 53 -5.52 4.28 6.63
N THR A 54 -6.52 4.55 7.49
CA THR A 54 -6.29 5.16 8.80
C THR A 54 -6.12 4.13 9.92
N ILE A 55 -6.44 2.86 9.64
CA ILE A 55 -6.30 1.77 10.60
C ILE A 55 -4.89 1.20 10.57
N HIS A 56 -4.24 1.14 11.72
CA HIS A 56 -2.94 0.50 11.90
C HIS A 56 -3.06 -1.02 11.99
N TRP A 57 -3.27 -1.68 10.86
CA TRP A 57 -3.56 -3.12 10.77
C TRP A 57 -2.49 -4.04 11.38
N TRP A 58 -1.23 -3.58 11.47
CA TRP A 58 -0.12 -4.41 11.93
C TRP A 58 0.07 -4.43 13.45
N LEU A 59 -0.62 -3.56 14.20
CA LEU A 59 -0.50 -3.49 15.66
C LEU A 59 -0.83 -4.81 16.34
N ASP A 60 -1.82 -5.56 15.85
CA ASP A 60 -2.20 -6.87 16.39
C ASP A 60 -1.11 -7.93 16.29
N LEU A 61 -0.14 -7.76 15.40
CA LEU A 61 0.98 -8.67 15.25
C LEU A 61 2.11 -8.37 16.23
N ASN A 62 2.17 -7.17 16.79
CA ASN A 62 3.18 -6.70 17.73
C ASN A 62 4.62 -6.97 17.24
N ILE A 63 4.89 -6.64 15.98
CA ILE A 63 6.20 -6.88 15.35
C ILE A 63 7.12 -5.71 15.64
N ASN A 64 8.32 -6.03 16.18
CA ASN A 64 9.36 -5.04 16.38
C ASN A 64 10.02 -4.64 15.04
N LEU A 65 10.22 -3.34 14.85
CA LEU A 65 10.80 -2.74 13.65
C LEU A 65 12.16 -3.34 13.29
N ASP A 66 13.10 -3.45 14.25
CA ASP A 66 14.47 -3.85 13.94
C ASP A 66 14.54 -5.25 13.33
N SER A 67 13.70 -6.17 13.83
CA SER A 67 13.58 -7.51 13.26
C SER A 67 12.93 -7.50 11.88
N PHE A 68 11.97 -6.59 11.64
CA PHE A 68 11.28 -6.45 10.37
C PHE A 68 12.18 -5.83 9.28
N LEU A 69 13.02 -4.85 9.65
CA LEU A 69 13.97 -4.22 8.72
C LEU A 69 14.94 -5.23 8.09
N LEU A 70 15.31 -6.28 8.81
CA LEU A 70 16.16 -7.35 8.24
C LEU A 70 15.52 -8.05 7.04
N LEU A 71 14.20 -8.18 7.04
CA LEU A 71 13.45 -8.74 5.91
C LEU A 71 13.36 -7.73 4.77
N LEU A 72 13.13 -6.45 5.08
CA LEU A 72 12.98 -5.39 4.09
C LEU A 72 14.29 -5.08 3.32
N ASN A 73 15.45 -5.30 3.92
CA ASN A 73 16.76 -5.17 3.24
C ASN A 73 16.87 -6.07 1.98
N THR A 74 16.05 -7.11 1.86
CA THR A 74 16.01 -7.95 0.66
C THR A 74 15.40 -7.26 -0.55
N PHE A 75 14.64 -6.18 -0.36
CA PHE A 75 13.97 -5.43 -1.42
C PHE A 75 14.86 -4.37 -2.09
N GLY A 76 15.99 -4.06 -1.50
CA GLY A 76 16.96 -3.07 -1.97
C GLY A 76 17.53 -2.24 -0.82
N ASP A 77 18.24 -1.18 -1.18
CA ASP A 77 18.81 -0.26 -0.19
C ASP A 77 17.71 0.60 0.46
N MET A 78 17.93 0.93 1.75
CA MET A 78 17.08 1.89 2.43
C MET A 78 17.23 3.27 1.79
N GLN A 79 16.12 3.91 1.50
CA GLN A 79 16.09 5.26 0.94
C GLN A 79 16.65 6.28 1.93
N SER A 80 17.63 7.07 1.50
CA SER A 80 18.37 8.00 2.37
C SER A 80 17.47 9.04 3.06
N TRP A 81 16.41 9.50 2.38
CA TRP A 81 15.47 10.46 2.94
C TRP A 81 14.60 9.89 4.08
N THR A 82 14.46 8.54 4.17
CA THR A 82 13.72 7.89 5.27
C THR A 82 14.61 7.48 6.45
N GLN A 83 15.94 7.54 6.33
CA GLN A 83 16.84 7.09 7.40
C GLN A 83 16.60 7.82 8.73
N ASN A 84 16.27 9.11 8.64
CA ASN A 84 15.99 9.96 9.81
C ASN A 84 14.52 10.43 9.86
N ALA A 85 13.65 9.88 9.01
CA ALA A 85 12.25 10.22 9.06
C ALA A 85 11.59 9.59 10.30
N ASP A 86 10.74 10.34 10.97
CA ASP A 86 9.95 9.82 12.08
C ASP A 86 8.88 8.87 11.55
N GLY A 87 8.82 7.67 12.12
CA GLY A 87 7.75 6.71 11.85
C GLY A 87 7.75 6.01 10.47
N LEU A 88 8.76 6.24 9.59
CA LEU A 88 8.78 5.67 8.23
C LEU A 88 10.17 5.14 7.84
N ARG A 89 10.20 3.98 7.19
CA ARG A 89 11.37 3.47 6.43
C ARG A 89 10.90 2.95 5.08
N SER A 90 11.68 3.25 4.02
CA SER A 90 11.41 2.78 2.66
C SER A 90 12.65 2.14 2.05
N PHE A 91 12.46 1.08 1.27
CA PHE A 91 13.51 0.29 0.62
C PHE A 91 13.20 0.11 -0.85
N GLY A 92 14.24 0.04 -1.68
CA GLY A 92 14.12 -0.04 -3.13
C GLY A 92 14.23 1.33 -3.78
N ASP A 93 13.52 1.59 -4.87
CA ASP A 93 13.61 2.82 -5.65
C ASP A 93 12.22 3.45 -5.80
N THR A 94 12.05 4.67 -5.30
CA THR A 94 10.79 5.43 -5.34
C THR A 94 10.29 5.76 -6.74
N GLU A 95 11.17 5.75 -7.75
CA GLU A 95 10.82 5.96 -9.15
C GLU A 95 10.30 4.70 -9.84
N THR A 96 10.60 3.53 -9.27
CA THR A 96 10.21 2.23 -9.81
C THR A 96 9.44 1.42 -8.79
N ASN A 97 10.11 0.49 -8.07
CA ASN A 97 9.49 -0.37 -7.07
C ASN A 97 10.08 -0.09 -5.70
N ASP A 98 9.24 0.11 -4.73
CA ASP A 98 9.66 0.24 -3.34
C ASP A 98 8.69 -0.43 -2.37
N ILE A 99 9.18 -0.70 -1.17
CA ILE A 99 8.40 -1.16 -0.03
C ILE A 99 8.65 -0.24 1.15
N SER A 100 7.59 0.12 1.85
CA SER A 100 7.62 1.03 2.98
C SER A 100 7.00 0.38 4.22
N VAL A 101 7.53 0.75 5.39
CA VAL A 101 7.00 0.38 6.69
C VAL A 101 6.79 1.63 7.53
N CYS A 102 5.56 1.83 8.03
CA CYS A 102 5.27 2.80 9.07
C CYS A 102 5.32 2.11 10.44
N PHE A 103 5.81 2.83 11.44
CA PHE A 103 6.01 2.30 12.79
C PHE A 103 5.84 3.38 13.86
N ASP A 104 5.43 2.98 15.04
CA ASP A 104 5.40 3.84 16.21
C ASP A 104 6.83 4.19 16.67
N THR A 105 7.14 5.49 16.78
CA THR A 105 8.49 5.96 17.08
C THR A 105 8.95 5.65 18.50
N THR A 106 8.01 5.48 19.42
CA THR A 106 8.28 5.21 20.84
C THR A 106 8.45 3.71 21.09
N THR A 107 7.50 2.90 20.63
CA THR A 107 7.48 1.45 20.89
C THR A 107 8.25 0.66 19.84
N LYS A 108 8.58 1.27 18.70
CA LYS A 108 9.18 0.59 17.52
C LYS A 108 8.32 -0.57 17.01
N THR A 109 7.01 -0.46 17.17
CA THR A 109 6.06 -1.47 16.67
C THR A 109 5.62 -1.12 15.25
N VAL A 110 5.63 -2.09 14.34
CA VAL A 110 5.16 -1.93 12.96
C VAL A 110 3.66 -1.64 12.97
N GLN A 111 3.24 -0.61 12.23
CA GLN A 111 1.86 -0.15 12.11
C GLN A 111 1.25 -0.42 10.74
N GLU A 112 2.05 -0.24 9.68
CA GLU A 112 1.64 -0.42 8.30
C GLU A 112 2.80 -0.94 7.45
N VAL A 113 2.49 -1.76 6.45
CA VAL A 113 3.41 -2.15 5.39
C VAL A 113 2.71 -1.95 4.06
N SER A 114 3.39 -1.26 3.14
CA SER A 114 2.89 -1.01 1.79
C SER A 114 4.01 -1.09 0.76
N CYS A 115 3.68 -1.31 -0.50
CA CYS A 115 4.64 -1.29 -1.59
C CYS A 115 4.04 -0.66 -2.86
N ARG A 116 4.93 -0.24 -3.78
CA ARG A 116 4.55 0.25 -5.11
C ARG A 116 5.22 -0.59 -6.18
N LEU A 117 4.46 -0.95 -7.20
CA LEU A 117 4.92 -1.69 -8.37
C LEU A 117 4.94 -0.77 -9.59
N ASP A 118 6.06 -0.68 -10.28
CA ASP A 118 6.16 0.01 -11.56
C ASP A 118 5.55 -0.85 -12.68
N LEU A 119 4.43 -0.38 -13.25
CA LEU A 119 3.74 -1.11 -14.32
C LEU A 119 4.31 -0.84 -15.71
N ARG A 120 5.26 0.09 -15.86
CA ARG A 120 6.01 0.29 -17.11
C ARG A 120 6.95 -0.89 -17.39
N GLN A 121 7.52 -1.46 -16.29
CA GLN A 121 8.40 -2.61 -16.34
C GLN A 121 8.24 -3.46 -15.08
N LEU A 122 7.43 -4.51 -15.17
CA LEU A 122 7.19 -5.40 -14.04
C LEU A 122 8.47 -6.16 -13.65
N ASP A 123 8.90 -5.97 -12.41
CA ASP A 123 10.00 -6.73 -11.81
C ASP A 123 9.46 -7.98 -11.12
N LYS A 124 9.65 -9.14 -11.80
CA LYS A 124 9.20 -10.42 -11.25
C LYS A 124 9.87 -10.75 -9.91
N SER A 125 11.15 -10.40 -9.74
CA SER A 125 11.88 -10.69 -8.49
C SER A 125 11.29 -9.90 -7.32
N PHE A 126 10.97 -8.62 -7.55
CA PHE A 126 10.31 -7.78 -6.54
C PHE A 126 8.91 -8.31 -6.21
N ILE A 127 8.11 -8.67 -7.21
CA ILE A 127 6.77 -9.25 -7.03
C ILE A 127 6.83 -10.54 -6.21
N ASP A 128 7.75 -11.46 -6.54
CA ASP A 128 7.91 -12.72 -5.82
C ASP A 128 8.23 -12.49 -4.32
N LYS A 129 9.05 -11.47 -4.00
CA LYS A 129 9.35 -11.07 -2.62
C LYS A 129 8.11 -10.48 -1.91
N VAL A 130 7.33 -9.63 -2.59
CA VAL A 130 6.07 -9.06 -2.07
C VAL A 130 5.10 -10.19 -1.70
N LEU A 131 4.86 -11.13 -2.61
CA LEU A 131 3.95 -12.26 -2.38
C LEU A 131 4.46 -13.19 -1.25
N SER A 132 5.77 -13.42 -1.19
CA SER A 132 6.41 -14.22 -0.13
C SER A 132 6.25 -13.55 1.24
N LEU A 133 6.51 -12.23 1.34
CA LEU A 133 6.35 -11.47 2.58
C LEU A 133 4.90 -11.50 3.05
N ALA A 134 3.94 -11.24 2.17
CA ALA A 134 2.51 -11.30 2.50
C ALA A 134 2.09 -12.69 3.00
N THR A 135 2.60 -13.75 2.37
CA THR A 135 2.35 -15.13 2.80
C THR A 135 2.95 -15.42 4.17
N GLN A 136 4.20 -14.98 4.41
CA GLN A 136 4.91 -15.19 5.68
C GLN A 136 4.16 -14.61 6.88
N PHE A 137 3.51 -13.45 6.71
CA PHE A 137 2.74 -12.78 7.77
C PHE A 137 1.24 -13.03 7.70
N ASP A 138 0.79 -14.01 6.90
CA ASP A 138 -0.62 -14.33 6.68
C ASP A 138 -1.47 -13.10 6.36
N CYS A 139 -0.96 -12.27 5.43
CA CYS A 139 -1.67 -11.08 4.96
C CYS A 139 -2.52 -11.38 3.72
N LEU A 140 -3.61 -10.66 3.57
CA LEU A 140 -4.17 -10.31 2.27
C LEU A 140 -3.45 -9.07 1.73
N LEU A 141 -3.52 -8.88 0.43
CA LEU A 141 -3.11 -7.64 -0.22
C LEU A 141 -4.34 -6.79 -0.49
N MET A 142 -4.19 -5.46 -0.40
CA MET A 142 -5.26 -4.50 -0.66
C MET A 142 -4.79 -3.46 -1.66
N ASP A 143 -5.62 -3.12 -2.64
CA ASP A 143 -5.41 -1.97 -3.51
C ASP A 143 -5.92 -0.66 -2.88
N ARG A 144 -5.75 0.45 -3.58
CA ARG A 144 -6.22 1.78 -3.11
C ARG A 144 -7.74 1.95 -3.13
N LYS A 145 -8.48 1.02 -3.71
CA LYS A 145 -9.96 1.00 -3.72
C LYS A 145 -10.53 0.19 -2.55
N GLY A 146 -9.67 -0.42 -1.74
CA GLY A 146 -10.07 -1.27 -0.62
C GLY A 146 -10.31 -2.73 -1.00
N ASN A 147 -10.10 -3.13 -2.27
CA ASN A 147 -10.28 -4.52 -2.68
C ASN A 147 -9.22 -5.42 -2.06
N LEU A 148 -9.67 -6.47 -1.35
CA LEU A 148 -8.79 -7.46 -0.74
C LEU A 148 -8.60 -8.66 -1.67
N PHE A 149 -7.34 -9.10 -1.83
CA PHE A 149 -7.02 -10.25 -2.66
C PHE A 149 -5.91 -11.12 -2.05
N GLN A 150 -5.87 -12.38 -2.47
CA GLN A 150 -4.87 -13.33 -1.98
C GLN A 150 -3.46 -12.98 -2.51
N PRO A 151 -2.39 -13.22 -1.73
CA PRO A 151 -1.01 -12.99 -2.15
C PRO A 151 -0.55 -14.07 -3.13
N SER A 152 -1.13 -14.08 -4.32
CA SER A 152 -0.78 -14.98 -5.42
C SER A 152 -0.60 -14.20 -6.71
N ALA A 153 0.29 -14.68 -7.59
CA ALA A 153 0.54 -14.02 -8.87
C ALA A 153 -0.74 -13.89 -9.71
N ALA A 154 -1.61 -14.90 -9.71
CA ALA A 154 -2.86 -14.87 -10.46
C ALA A 154 -3.78 -13.75 -9.96
N ALA A 155 -4.05 -13.69 -8.65
CA ALA A 155 -4.91 -12.67 -8.06
C ALA A 155 -4.33 -11.25 -8.25
N LEU A 156 -3.02 -11.09 -8.06
CA LEU A 156 -2.35 -9.81 -8.31
C LEU A 156 -2.50 -9.36 -9.76
N PHE A 157 -2.24 -10.25 -10.74
CA PHE A 157 -2.37 -9.87 -12.15
C PHE A 157 -3.81 -9.56 -12.56
N ASP A 158 -4.81 -10.19 -11.95
CA ASP A 158 -6.22 -9.88 -12.23
C ASP A 158 -6.58 -8.48 -11.72
N VAL A 159 -6.11 -8.07 -10.54
CA VAL A 159 -6.30 -6.71 -10.01
C VAL A 159 -5.52 -5.68 -10.85
N LEU A 160 -4.26 -5.96 -11.20
CA LEU A 160 -3.44 -5.06 -12.02
C LEU A 160 -4.10 -4.72 -13.36
N LYS A 161 -4.74 -5.69 -14.03
CA LYS A 161 -5.43 -5.45 -15.32
C LYS A 161 -6.52 -4.37 -15.24
N LEU A 162 -7.14 -4.20 -14.07
CA LEU A 162 -8.25 -3.27 -13.84
C LEU A 162 -7.79 -1.94 -13.22
N SER A 163 -6.50 -1.78 -12.94
CA SER A 163 -5.96 -0.59 -12.27
C SER A 163 -5.82 0.60 -13.22
N ASN A 164 -5.95 1.80 -12.66
CA ASN A 164 -5.70 3.05 -13.37
C ASN A 164 -4.26 3.14 -13.88
N ALA A 165 -3.29 2.68 -13.10
CA ALA A 165 -1.89 2.65 -13.49
C ALA A 165 -1.66 1.80 -14.76
N LYS A 166 -2.37 0.66 -14.88
CA LYS A 166 -2.29 -0.18 -16.10
C LYS A 166 -2.95 0.48 -17.30
N HIS A 167 -4.10 1.14 -17.11
CA HIS A 167 -4.75 1.92 -18.18
C HIS A 167 -3.85 3.04 -18.67
N PHE A 168 -3.24 3.81 -17.75
CA PHE A 168 -2.31 4.88 -18.10
C PHE A 168 -1.10 4.36 -18.88
N VAL A 169 -0.46 3.27 -18.45
CA VAL A 169 0.69 2.68 -19.15
C VAL A 169 0.30 2.13 -20.54
N GLY A 170 -0.94 1.65 -20.68
CA GLY A 170 -1.43 1.12 -21.95
C GLY A 170 -1.77 2.18 -22.99
N ASP A 171 -2.45 3.25 -22.58
CA ASP A 171 -2.85 4.38 -23.45
C ASP A 171 -2.98 5.66 -22.60
N PRO A 172 -1.88 6.44 -22.43
CA PRO A 172 -1.88 7.64 -21.61
C PRO A 172 -2.85 8.73 -22.10
N GLU A 173 -3.00 8.88 -23.43
CA GLU A 173 -3.87 9.91 -24.02
C GLU A 173 -5.34 9.59 -23.76
N GLN A 174 -5.74 8.36 -23.99
CA GLN A 174 -7.10 7.90 -23.71
C GLN A 174 -7.40 8.00 -22.21
N PHE A 175 -6.47 7.56 -21.35
CA PHE A 175 -6.63 7.64 -19.91
C PHE A 175 -6.89 9.08 -19.42
N LEU A 176 -6.06 10.04 -19.87
CA LEU A 176 -6.20 11.46 -19.48
C LEU A 176 -7.50 12.07 -20.01
N ASN A 177 -7.94 11.69 -21.21
CA ASN A 177 -9.22 12.11 -21.79
C ASN A 177 -10.41 11.56 -20.98
N ASP A 178 -10.37 10.30 -20.58
CA ASP A 178 -11.42 9.67 -19.79
C ASP A 178 -11.48 10.21 -18.37
N LEU A 179 -10.33 10.51 -17.76
CA LEU A 179 -10.22 11.19 -16.48
C LEU A 179 -10.85 12.60 -16.55
N SER A 180 -10.54 13.38 -17.60
CA SER A 180 -11.07 14.73 -17.79
C SER A 180 -12.59 14.77 -17.99
N LYS A 181 -13.18 13.66 -18.52
CA LYS A 181 -14.61 13.48 -18.70
C LYS A 181 -15.32 12.85 -17.50
N GLY A 182 -14.61 12.53 -16.44
CA GLY A 182 -15.16 11.85 -15.27
C GLY A 182 -15.59 10.40 -15.50
N ILE A 183 -15.12 9.76 -16.60
CA ILE A 183 -15.38 8.35 -16.92
C ILE A 183 -14.57 7.45 -15.99
N ILE A 184 -13.32 7.86 -15.68
CA ILE A 184 -12.42 7.21 -14.73
C ILE A 184 -12.28 8.15 -13.52
N GLN A 185 -12.34 7.58 -12.31
CA GLN A 185 -12.05 8.31 -11.08
C GLN A 185 -10.57 8.15 -10.71
N PRO A 186 -9.93 9.17 -10.12
CA PRO A 186 -8.58 9.04 -9.55
C PRO A 186 -8.53 7.96 -8.47
N GLU A 187 -7.41 7.24 -8.39
CA GLU A 187 -7.08 6.31 -7.30
C GLU A 187 -6.21 6.99 -6.25
#